data_7247096f949fb9220fa64e2e0f5e9b4f
#
_entry.id   7247096f949fb9220fa64e2e0f5e9b4f
#
_cell.length_a   1.000
_cell.length_b   1.000
_cell.length_c   1.000
_cell.angle_alpha   90.00
_cell.angle_beta   90.00
_cell.angle_gamma   90.00
#
_symmetry.space_group_name_H-M   'P 1'
#
loop_
_entity.id
_entity.type
_entity.pdbx_description
1 polymer ?
#
loop_
_entity_poly.entity_id
_entity_poly.type
_entity_poly.pdbx_seq_one_letter_code
_entity_poly.pdbx_strand_id
1 'polypeptide(L)'
;MFSLKAAMEWDEQTYGFEYDLDRYVVVAISDFNMGAMENKGLNIFNTKYVLAHPDTATDSDYQNVYGVIGHEYFHNYTGNRVTCRDWFQLSLKEGLTVFRDQCFSADYYEPTVKRIQDAAIIQSAQFAEDASPLAHPIRPDSYVEMNNFYTVTVYDKGAEVIGMQHTLLGKEGFHRGMDLYFKRHDGQAVTCDDFLAAMAD
;
A
#
# COMPACT_ATOMS: atom_id res chain seq x y z
N MET A 1 2.09 17.92 5.72
CA MET A 1 1.43 18.65 4.60
C MET A 1 2.10 18.39 3.25
N PHE A 2 3.43 18.50 3.15
CA PHE A 2 4.14 18.23 1.88
C PHE A 2 3.85 16.83 1.32
N SER A 3 4.08 15.77 2.10
CA SER A 3 3.91 14.37 1.66
C SER A 3 2.48 14.06 1.19
N LEU A 4 1.46 14.56 1.89
CA LEU A 4 0.07 14.36 1.50
C LEU A 4 -0.25 15.05 0.16
N LYS A 5 0.20 16.30 -0.01
CA LYS A 5 0.00 17.02 -1.27
C LYS A 5 0.70 16.31 -2.44
N ALA A 6 1.93 15.84 -2.22
CA ALA A 6 2.67 15.08 -3.22
C ALA A 6 1.97 13.76 -3.57
N ALA A 7 1.41 13.05 -2.58
CA ALA A 7 0.66 11.81 -2.80
C ALA A 7 -0.62 12.06 -3.63
N MET A 8 -1.36 13.12 -3.33
CA MET A 8 -2.55 13.52 -4.12
C MET A 8 -2.17 13.82 -5.56
N GLU A 9 -1.18 14.69 -5.77
CA GLU A 9 -0.71 15.06 -7.11
C GLU A 9 -0.19 13.85 -7.91
N TRP A 10 0.54 12.95 -7.27
CA TRP A 10 1.07 11.74 -7.90
C TRP A 10 -0.04 10.78 -8.33
N ASP A 11 -1.04 10.57 -7.48
CA ASP A 11 -2.15 9.65 -7.76
C ASP A 11 -3.03 10.16 -8.90
N GLU A 12 -3.31 11.48 -8.90
CA GLU A 12 -4.02 12.14 -9.99
C GLU A 12 -3.26 12.04 -11.33
N GLN A 13 -1.94 12.25 -11.32
CA GLN A 13 -1.11 12.20 -12.53
C GLN A 13 -0.88 10.78 -13.04
N THR A 14 -0.74 9.81 -12.13
CA THR A 14 -0.36 8.44 -12.47
C THR A 14 -1.56 7.59 -12.85
N TYR A 15 -2.66 7.70 -12.09
CA TYR A 15 -3.85 6.85 -12.24
C TYR A 15 -5.13 7.64 -12.54
N GLY A 16 -5.11 8.97 -12.52
CA GLY A 16 -6.30 9.80 -12.67
C GLY A 16 -7.22 9.74 -11.45
N PHE A 17 -6.71 9.37 -10.28
CA PHE A 17 -7.49 9.17 -9.06
C PHE A 17 -7.58 10.46 -8.26
N GLU A 18 -8.63 11.25 -8.48
CA GLU A 18 -8.94 12.43 -7.67
C GLU A 18 -9.56 12.04 -6.32
N TYR A 19 -9.23 12.81 -5.29
CA TYR A 19 -9.84 12.61 -3.97
C TYR A 19 -11.32 12.99 -4.00
N ASP A 20 -12.18 12.10 -3.54
CA ASP A 20 -13.63 12.13 -3.72
C ASP A 20 -14.42 12.74 -2.55
N LEU A 21 -13.75 13.33 -1.56
CA LEU A 21 -14.38 14.03 -0.43
C LEU A 21 -13.87 15.45 -0.31
N ASP A 22 -14.69 16.35 0.29
CA ASP A 22 -14.32 17.76 0.50
C ASP A 22 -13.20 17.96 1.51
N ARG A 23 -12.94 16.99 2.37
CA ARG A 23 -11.97 17.08 3.46
C ARG A 23 -11.21 15.77 3.65
N TYR A 24 -9.90 15.90 3.82
CA TYR A 24 -9.02 14.83 4.28
C TYR A 24 -8.49 15.20 5.66
N VAL A 25 -8.89 14.44 6.68
CA VAL A 25 -8.51 14.68 8.07
C VAL A 25 -7.39 13.73 8.47
N VAL A 26 -6.36 14.26 9.10
CA VAL A 26 -5.24 13.50 9.67
C VAL A 26 -5.25 13.67 11.18
N VAL A 27 -5.31 12.55 11.92
CA VAL A 27 -5.23 12.52 13.38
C VAL A 27 -3.91 11.86 13.78
N ALA A 28 -3.07 12.55 14.53
CA ALA A 28 -1.80 12.04 15.05
C ALA A 28 -1.97 11.55 16.49
N ILE A 29 -1.60 10.30 16.77
CA ILE A 29 -1.73 9.66 18.10
C ILE A 29 -0.37 9.14 18.54
N SER A 30 0.09 9.54 19.72
CA SER A 30 1.39 9.13 20.26
C SER A 30 1.44 7.69 20.79
N ASP A 31 0.30 7.18 21.23
CA ASP A 31 0.16 5.81 21.75
C ASP A 31 -0.78 5.02 20.84
N PHE A 32 -0.26 4.62 19.69
CA PHE A 32 -0.97 3.90 18.65
C PHE A 32 -0.23 2.60 18.30
N ASN A 33 -0.93 1.47 18.32
CA ASN A 33 -0.34 0.13 18.16
C ASN A 33 0.10 -0.18 16.72
N MET A 34 -0.42 0.56 15.74
CA MET A 34 -0.13 0.40 14.31
C MET A 34 0.71 1.57 13.79
N GLY A 35 1.15 1.51 12.54
CA GLY A 35 1.77 2.63 11.85
C GLY A 35 0.76 3.73 11.55
N ALA A 36 -0.31 3.36 10.88
CA ALA A 36 -1.44 4.23 10.57
C ALA A 36 -2.69 3.40 10.26
N MET A 37 -3.80 4.10 9.92
CA MET A 37 -5.06 3.48 9.52
C MET A 37 -5.79 4.41 8.55
N GLU A 38 -6.19 3.85 7.43
CA GLU A 38 -6.77 4.50 6.26
C GLU A 38 -8.26 4.85 6.38
N ASN A 39 -8.82 5.02 7.57
CA ASN A 39 -10.25 5.32 7.71
C ASN A 39 -10.69 6.41 6.73
N LYS A 40 -11.67 6.12 5.88
CA LYS A 40 -12.13 7.00 4.81
C LYS A 40 -12.43 8.42 5.33
N GLY A 41 -11.69 9.41 4.82
CA GLY A 41 -11.85 10.81 5.18
C GLY A 41 -11.26 11.24 6.54
N LEU A 42 -10.79 10.30 7.37
CA LEU A 42 -10.17 10.57 8.66
C LEU A 42 -9.11 9.53 8.98
N ASN A 43 -7.92 9.69 8.43
CA ASN A 43 -6.81 8.79 8.66
C ASN A 43 -6.19 9.02 10.04
N ILE A 44 -5.80 7.94 10.70
CA ILE A 44 -5.13 7.97 12.00
C ILE A 44 -3.68 7.53 11.81
N PHE A 45 -2.74 8.29 12.39
CA PHE A 45 -1.31 8.00 12.29
C PHE A 45 -0.67 7.90 13.67
N ASN A 46 0.20 6.93 13.85
CA ASN A 46 1.22 7.04 14.88
C ASN A 46 2.05 8.29 14.61
N THR A 47 2.30 9.11 15.64
CA THR A 47 3.08 10.36 15.51
C THR A 47 4.42 10.18 14.84
N LYS A 48 5.04 9.00 14.97
CA LYS A 48 6.29 8.62 14.30
C LYS A 48 6.24 8.80 12.78
N TYR A 49 5.07 8.60 12.16
CA TYR A 49 4.89 8.63 10.71
C TYR A 49 4.24 9.91 10.17
N VAL A 50 4.08 10.93 11.02
CA VAL A 50 3.48 12.21 10.60
C VAL A 50 4.22 13.41 11.17
N LEU A 51 5.02 13.22 12.22
CA LEU A 51 5.82 14.28 12.83
C LEU A 51 7.31 14.00 12.62
N ALA A 52 8.02 15.01 12.11
CA ALA A 52 9.48 15.02 11.99
C ALA A 52 10.01 16.41 12.34
N HIS A 53 11.01 16.47 13.20
CA HIS A 53 11.64 17.74 13.58
C HIS A 53 13.02 17.84 12.91
N PRO A 54 13.36 18.95 12.24
CA PRO A 54 14.61 19.08 11.49
C PRO A 54 15.88 18.80 12.29
N ASP A 55 15.87 19.10 13.60
CA ASP A 55 17.04 18.93 14.44
C ASP A 55 17.25 17.50 14.94
N THR A 56 16.26 16.60 14.79
CA THR A 56 16.29 15.25 15.36
C THR A 56 15.92 14.14 14.39
N ALA A 57 15.20 14.44 13.32
CA ALA A 57 14.80 13.47 12.34
C ALA A 57 15.94 13.12 11.38
N THR A 58 16.07 11.84 11.06
CA THR A 58 16.99 11.33 10.05
C THR A 58 16.35 11.34 8.66
N ASP A 59 17.14 11.13 7.61
CA ASP A 59 16.61 10.95 6.25
C ASP A 59 15.62 9.77 6.18
N SER A 60 15.90 8.69 6.92
CA SER A 60 14.98 7.55 7.02
C SER A 60 13.64 7.91 7.66
N ASP A 61 13.63 8.81 8.66
CA ASP A 61 12.37 9.27 9.25
C ASP A 61 11.54 10.06 8.24
N TYR A 62 12.17 10.94 7.45
CA TYR A 62 11.49 11.66 6.37
C TYR A 62 10.98 10.73 5.28
N GLN A 63 11.76 9.73 4.87
CA GLN A 63 11.33 8.71 3.90
C GLN A 63 10.13 7.91 4.41
N ASN A 64 10.15 7.50 5.68
CA ASN A 64 9.05 6.78 6.31
C ASN A 64 7.77 7.64 6.39
N VAL A 65 7.89 8.92 6.79
CA VAL A 65 6.75 9.85 6.79
C VAL A 65 6.18 10.00 5.38
N TYR A 66 7.04 10.13 4.37
CA TYR A 66 6.63 10.28 2.98
C TYR A 66 5.89 9.03 2.49
N GLY A 67 6.46 7.85 2.70
CA GLY A 67 5.90 6.57 2.26
C GLY A 67 4.58 6.23 2.97
N VAL A 68 4.54 6.33 4.31
CA VAL A 68 3.33 5.97 5.07
C VAL A 68 2.17 6.93 4.80
N ILE A 69 2.42 8.23 4.66
CA ILE A 69 1.36 9.19 4.27
C ILE A 69 0.83 8.86 2.87
N GLY A 70 1.71 8.51 1.93
CA GLY A 70 1.31 8.04 0.60
C GLY A 70 0.48 6.77 0.66
N HIS A 71 0.94 5.77 1.42
CA HIS A 71 0.25 4.49 1.62
C HIS A 71 -1.20 4.69 2.08
N GLU A 72 -1.41 5.45 3.17
CA GLU A 72 -2.75 5.69 3.69
C GLU A 72 -3.62 6.49 2.72
N TYR A 73 -3.05 7.44 2.00
CA TYR A 73 -3.78 8.18 0.97
C TYR A 73 -4.21 7.27 -0.18
N PHE A 74 -3.33 6.40 -0.66
CA PHE A 74 -3.62 5.50 -1.79
C PHE A 74 -4.68 4.47 -1.47
N HIS A 75 -4.85 4.10 -0.20
CA HIS A 75 -5.96 3.28 0.26
C HIS A 75 -7.33 3.90 -0.05
N ASN A 76 -7.42 5.20 -0.32
CA ASN A 76 -8.69 5.82 -0.71
C ASN A 76 -9.35 5.07 -1.89
N TYR A 77 -8.55 4.65 -2.86
CA TYR A 77 -8.98 3.82 -3.99
C TYR A 77 -8.75 2.33 -3.73
N THR A 78 -7.53 1.93 -3.35
CA THR A 78 -7.14 0.53 -3.14
C THR A 78 -7.36 0.10 -1.69
N GLY A 79 -8.59 -0.14 -1.31
CA GLY A 79 -9.03 -0.56 0.02
C GLY A 79 -10.34 0.07 0.47
N ASN A 80 -10.59 1.36 0.14
CA ASN A 80 -11.79 2.06 0.55
C ASN A 80 -12.85 2.09 -0.56
N ARG A 81 -12.57 2.64 -1.72
CA ARG A 81 -13.53 2.65 -2.84
C ARG A 81 -13.73 1.27 -3.44
N VAL A 82 -12.66 0.52 -3.64
CA VAL A 82 -12.74 -0.91 -3.90
C VAL A 82 -12.19 -1.61 -2.68
N THR A 83 -13.03 -2.34 -1.96
CA THR A 83 -12.68 -2.98 -0.69
C THR A 83 -12.57 -4.50 -0.81
N CYS A 84 -11.97 -5.15 0.19
CA CYS A 84 -11.86 -6.59 0.26
C CYS A 84 -13.21 -7.20 0.66
N ARG A 85 -13.65 -8.25 -0.06
CA ARG A 85 -14.88 -8.99 0.26
C ARG A 85 -14.79 -9.68 1.62
N ASP A 86 -13.61 -10.16 1.95
CA ASP A 86 -13.30 -10.86 3.19
C ASP A 86 -11.82 -10.73 3.52
N TRP A 87 -11.41 -11.16 4.72
CA TRP A 87 -10.05 -11.00 5.21
C TRP A 87 -9.00 -11.86 4.49
N PHE A 88 -9.41 -12.90 3.74
CA PHE A 88 -8.48 -13.68 2.90
C PHE A 88 -7.97 -12.88 1.70
N GLN A 89 -8.62 -11.77 1.37
CA GLN A 89 -8.26 -10.87 0.28
C GLN A 89 -7.34 -9.73 0.74
N LEU A 90 -6.79 -9.75 1.96
CA LEU A 90 -6.07 -8.62 2.56
C LEU A 90 -4.93 -8.09 1.69
N SER A 91 -4.17 -8.96 1.01
CA SER A 91 -3.11 -8.56 0.08
C SER A 91 -3.63 -7.72 -1.09
N LEU A 92 -4.92 -7.85 -1.44
CA LEU A 92 -5.54 -7.06 -2.50
C LEU A 92 -5.58 -5.57 -2.17
N LYS A 93 -5.71 -5.21 -0.89
CA LYS A 93 -5.58 -3.81 -0.48
C LYS A 93 -4.16 -3.48 -0.01
N GLU A 94 -3.58 -4.27 0.87
CA GLU A 94 -2.27 -3.96 1.45
C GLU A 94 -1.13 -4.14 0.45
N GLY A 95 -1.04 -5.29 -0.21
CA GLY A 95 0.02 -5.54 -1.20
C GLY A 95 -0.06 -4.58 -2.39
N LEU A 96 -1.28 -4.29 -2.90
CA LEU A 96 -1.45 -3.33 -4.00
C LEU A 96 -1.10 -1.90 -3.55
N THR A 97 -1.45 -1.52 -2.34
CA THR A 97 -1.13 -0.18 -1.83
C THR A 97 0.36 -0.04 -1.51
N VAL A 98 1.02 -1.07 -0.96
CA VAL A 98 2.49 -1.09 -0.81
C VAL A 98 3.19 -0.97 -2.15
N PHE A 99 2.75 -1.69 -3.18
CA PHE A 99 3.30 -1.54 -4.53
C PHE A 99 3.18 -0.09 -5.03
N ARG A 100 2.05 0.57 -4.79
CA ARG A 100 1.83 1.96 -5.20
C ARG A 100 2.69 2.95 -4.40
N ASP A 101 2.82 2.77 -3.07
CA ASP A 101 3.68 3.63 -2.25
C ASP A 101 5.17 3.45 -2.56
N GLN A 102 5.60 2.24 -2.93
CA GLN A 102 6.95 1.97 -3.43
C GLN A 102 7.22 2.71 -4.75
N CYS A 103 6.28 2.68 -5.71
CA CYS A 103 6.38 3.45 -6.95
C CYS A 103 6.42 4.95 -6.68
N PHE A 104 5.53 5.46 -5.83
CA PHE A 104 5.49 6.86 -5.41
C PHE A 104 6.80 7.32 -4.76
N SER A 105 7.33 6.53 -3.86
CA SER A 105 8.61 6.82 -3.21
C SER A 105 9.78 6.76 -4.18
N ALA A 106 9.76 5.81 -5.12
CA ALA A 106 10.78 5.67 -6.17
C ALA A 106 10.79 6.88 -7.12
N ASP A 107 9.61 7.39 -7.50
CA ASP A 107 9.50 8.56 -8.38
C ASP A 107 9.99 9.86 -7.72
N TYR A 108 9.91 9.94 -6.39
CA TYR A 108 10.36 11.13 -5.64
C TYR A 108 11.84 11.07 -5.25
N TYR A 109 12.33 9.91 -4.81
CA TYR A 109 13.71 9.75 -4.37
C TYR A 109 14.61 9.26 -5.51
N GLU A 110 15.07 8.02 -5.42
CA GLU A 110 15.90 7.38 -6.44
C GLU A 110 15.43 5.93 -6.60
N PRO A 111 14.92 5.55 -7.80
CA PRO A 111 14.28 4.24 -8.01
C PRO A 111 15.16 3.05 -7.68
N THR A 112 16.45 3.10 -8.02
CA THR A 112 17.37 2.00 -7.77
C THR A 112 17.63 1.80 -6.28
N VAL A 113 17.80 2.90 -5.53
CA VAL A 113 17.99 2.86 -4.07
C VAL A 113 16.73 2.34 -3.40
N LYS A 114 15.55 2.84 -3.79
CA LYS A 114 14.28 2.35 -3.25
C LYS A 114 14.11 0.85 -3.50
N ARG A 115 14.40 0.37 -4.72
CA ARG A 115 14.32 -1.06 -5.04
C ARG A 115 15.28 -1.91 -4.20
N ILE A 116 16.49 -1.43 -3.92
CA ILE A 116 17.46 -2.12 -3.04
C ILE A 116 16.91 -2.20 -1.60
N GLN A 117 16.31 -1.11 -1.11
CA GLN A 117 15.70 -1.08 0.23
C GLN A 117 14.53 -2.08 0.33
N ASP A 118 13.62 -2.10 -0.66
CA ASP A 118 12.49 -3.04 -0.69
C ASP A 118 12.96 -4.50 -0.77
N ALA A 119 13.94 -4.79 -1.61
CA ALA A 119 14.53 -6.12 -1.71
C ALA A 119 15.21 -6.55 -0.39
N ALA A 120 15.83 -5.62 0.35
CA ALA A 120 16.43 -5.90 1.64
C ALA A 120 15.36 -6.28 2.70
N ILE A 121 14.17 -5.66 2.68
CA ILE A 121 13.05 -6.03 3.55
C ILE A 121 12.60 -7.46 3.24
N ILE A 122 12.41 -7.80 1.96
CA ILE A 122 12.04 -9.16 1.54
C ILE A 122 13.08 -10.17 2.04
N GLN A 123 14.36 -9.92 1.81
CA GLN A 123 15.42 -10.86 2.17
C GLN A 123 15.63 -11.00 3.70
N SER A 124 15.53 -9.93 4.46
CA SER A 124 15.81 -9.94 5.90
C SER A 124 14.60 -10.31 6.75
N ALA A 125 13.41 -9.82 6.42
CA ALA A 125 12.20 -10.00 7.22
C ALA A 125 11.27 -11.07 6.63
N GLN A 126 10.92 -10.99 5.36
CA GLN A 126 9.92 -11.88 4.77
C GLN A 126 10.46 -13.30 4.58
N PHE A 127 11.71 -13.49 4.16
CA PHE A 127 12.31 -14.82 4.09
C PHE A 127 12.42 -15.48 5.48
N ALA A 128 12.69 -14.69 6.52
CA ALA A 128 12.71 -15.21 7.89
C ALA A 128 11.32 -15.65 8.36
N GLU A 129 10.27 -14.88 8.02
CA GLU A 129 8.87 -15.24 8.30
C GLU A 129 8.46 -16.51 7.54
N ASP A 130 8.78 -16.61 6.26
CA ASP A 130 8.48 -17.77 5.41
C ASP A 130 9.23 -19.06 5.85
N ALA A 131 10.38 -18.91 6.49
CA ALA A 131 11.16 -20.03 7.04
C ALA A 131 10.73 -20.44 8.47
N SER A 132 9.76 -19.75 9.06
CA SER A 132 9.29 -19.95 10.44
C SER A 132 8.00 -20.78 10.50
N PRO A 133 7.59 -21.26 11.70
CA PRO A 133 6.28 -21.86 11.90
C PRO A 133 5.08 -20.91 11.62
N LEU A 134 5.34 -19.61 11.46
CA LEU A 134 4.33 -18.59 11.11
C LEU A 134 4.17 -18.40 9.61
N ALA A 135 4.86 -19.19 8.78
CA ALA A 135 4.76 -19.13 7.34
C ALA A 135 3.31 -19.23 6.84
N HIS A 136 2.92 -18.37 5.94
CA HIS A 136 1.60 -18.35 5.33
C HIS A 136 1.67 -17.75 3.92
N PRO A 137 0.74 -18.10 3.02
CA PRO A 137 0.69 -17.49 1.71
C PRO A 137 0.18 -16.04 1.78
N ILE A 138 0.41 -15.25 0.71
CA ILE A 138 -0.14 -13.89 0.58
C ILE A 138 -1.68 -13.88 0.55
N ARG A 139 -2.31 -15.00 0.19
CA ARG A 139 -3.75 -15.23 0.27
C ARG A 139 -3.99 -16.44 1.19
N PRO A 140 -4.11 -16.22 2.51
CA PRO A 140 -4.39 -17.28 3.46
C PRO A 140 -5.74 -17.94 3.17
N ASP A 141 -5.88 -19.20 3.54
CA ASP A 141 -7.13 -19.97 3.46
C ASP A 141 -7.77 -20.22 4.83
N SER A 142 -7.04 -19.95 5.90
CA SER A 142 -7.49 -20.07 7.29
C SER A 142 -6.76 -19.11 8.21
N TYR A 143 -7.40 -18.67 9.27
CA TYR A 143 -6.80 -17.90 10.37
C TYR A 143 -7.57 -18.12 11.67
N VAL A 144 -6.89 -17.99 12.81
CA VAL A 144 -7.51 -18.00 14.14
C VAL A 144 -7.75 -16.55 14.61
N GLU A 145 -6.74 -15.70 14.44
CA GLU A 145 -6.80 -14.27 14.77
C GLU A 145 -6.28 -13.48 13.56
N MET A 146 -7.15 -12.68 12.96
CA MET A 146 -6.85 -11.94 11.73
C MET A 146 -5.72 -10.93 11.89
N ASN A 147 -5.57 -10.31 13.06
CA ASN A 147 -4.49 -9.36 13.32
C ASN A 147 -3.09 -9.96 13.12
N ASN A 148 -2.95 -11.29 13.21
CA ASN A 148 -1.70 -12.00 12.96
C ASN A 148 -1.32 -12.05 11.47
N PHE A 149 -2.18 -11.61 10.55
CA PHE A 149 -1.92 -11.61 9.10
C PHE A 149 -1.57 -10.24 8.53
N TYR A 150 -1.43 -9.22 9.37
CA TYR A 150 -0.82 -7.94 9.01
C TYR A 150 0.72 -8.10 9.06
N THR A 151 1.28 -8.75 8.04
CA THR A 151 2.63 -9.31 8.01
C THR A 151 3.41 -8.83 6.81
N VAL A 152 4.74 -8.92 6.86
CA VAL A 152 5.60 -8.64 5.69
C VAL A 152 5.29 -9.57 4.51
N THR A 153 4.72 -10.75 4.74
CA THR A 153 4.24 -11.63 3.67
C THR A 153 3.06 -11.00 2.93
N VAL A 154 2.01 -10.59 3.64
CA VAL A 154 0.81 -10.00 3.02
C VAL A 154 1.12 -8.65 2.38
N TYR A 155 1.90 -7.80 3.04
CA TYR A 155 2.26 -6.46 2.58
C TYR A 155 3.34 -6.49 1.48
N ASP A 156 4.55 -6.89 1.85
CA ASP A 156 5.72 -6.74 0.99
C ASP A 156 5.81 -7.84 -0.07
N LYS A 157 5.63 -9.11 0.27
CA LYS A 157 5.56 -10.19 -0.74
C LYS A 157 4.30 -10.04 -1.60
N GLY A 158 3.18 -9.55 -1.03
CA GLY A 158 2.01 -9.15 -1.81
C GLY A 158 2.36 -8.11 -2.87
N ALA A 159 3.09 -7.06 -2.49
CA ALA A 159 3.57 -6.02 -3.41
C ALA A 159 4.53 -6.57 -4.47
N GLU A 160 5.42 -7.51 -4.11
CA GLU A 160 6.31 -8.17 -5.09
C GLU A 160 5.51 -8.95 -6.14
N VAL A 161 4.45 -9.63 -5.76
CA VAL A 161 3.57 -10.35 -6.71
C VAL A 161 2.86 -9.37 -7.65
N ILE A 162 2.39 -8.23 -7.14
CA ILE A 162 1.84 -7.16 -7.98
C ILE A 162 2.93 -6.59 -8.91
N GLY A 163 4.14 -6.36 -8.40
CA GLY A 163 5.29 -5.91 -9.20
C GLY A 163 5.67 -6.87 -10.32
N MET A 164 5.53 -8.19 -10.09
CA MET A 164 5.70 -9.20 -11.15
C MET A 164 4.63 -9.04 -12.25
N GLN A 165 3.37 -8.80 -11.89
CA GLN A 165 2.30 -8.54 -12.87
C GLN A 165 2.60 -7.26 -13.66
N HIS A 166 2.99 -6.19 -12.97
CA HIS A 166 3.41 -4.94 -13.62
C HIS A 166 4.56 -5.16 -14.62
N THR A 167 5.55 -5.99 -14.25
CA THR A 167 6.68 -6.33 -15.14
C THR A 167 6.23 -7.11 -16.37
N LEU A 168 5.33 -8.09 -16.19
CA LEU A 168 4.83 -8.94 -17.29
C LEU A 168 3.95 -8.16 -18.27
N LEU A 169 3.09 -7.27 -17.77
CA LEU A 169 2.17 -6.47 -18.58
C LEU A 169 2.84 -5.22 -19.17
N GLY A 170 3.95 -4.80 -18.58
CA GLY A 170 4.53 -3.47 -18.80
C GLY A 170 3.66 -2.36 -18.22
N LYS A 171 4.24 -1.16 -18.10
CA LYS A 171 3.59 0.00 -17.46
C LYS A 171 2.19 0.28 -18.05
N GLU A 172 2.10 0.38 -19.37
CA GLU A 172 0.83 0.70 -20.04
C GLU A 172 -0.22 -0.40 -19.88
N GLY A 173 0.19 -1.68 -19.94
CA GLY A 173 -0.72 -2.81 -19.73
C GLY A 173 -1.26 -2.85 -18.32
N PHE A 174 -0.39 -2.65 -17.34
CA PHE A 174 -0.80 -2.60 -15.93
C PHE A 174 -1.75 -1.43 -15.65
N HIS A 175 -1.50 -0.23 -16.20
CA HIS A 175 -2.40 0.91 -16.06
C HIS A 175 -3.77 0.64 -16.68
N ARG A 176 -3.83 0.04 -17.87
CA ARG A 176 -5.14 -0.36 -18.46
C ARG A 176 -5.89 -1.37 -17.57
N GLY A 177 -5.17 -2.34 -16.99
CA GLY A 177 -5.76 -3.27 -16.03
C GLY A 177 -6.30 -2.58 -14.77
N MET A 178 -5.56 -1.61 -14.23
CA MET A 178 -6.02 -0.78 -13.10
C MET A 178 -7.28 0.00 -13.46
N ASP A 179 -7.31 0.69 -14.60
CA ASP A 179 -8.49 1.41 -15.08
C ASP A 179 -9.70 0.48 -15.20
N LEU A 180 -9.49 -0.71 -15.75
CA LEU A 180 -10.54 -1.71 -15.91
C LEU A 180 -11.04 -2.24 -14.56
N TYR A 181 -10.12 -2.48 -13.61
CA TYR A 181 -10.42 -2.89 -12.26
C TYR A 181 -11.34 -1.89 -11.55
N PHE A 182 -10.97 -0.60 -11.56
CA PHE A 182 -11.80 0.43 -10.95
C PHE A 182 -13.11 0.66 -11.69
N LYS A 183 -13.10 0.64 -13.02
CA LYS A 183 -14.34 0.77 -13.81
C LYS A 183 -15.36 -0.34 -13.51
N ARG A 184 -14.88 -1.56 -13.22
CA ARG A 184 -15.73 -2.71 -12.91
C ARG A 184 -16.21 -2.73 -11.46
N HIS A 185 -15.36 -2.28 -10.54
CA HIS A 185 -15.51 -2.62 -9.13
C HIS A 185 -15.59 -1.44 -8.16
N ASP A 186 -15.63 -0.20 -8.66
CA ASP A 186 -15.80 0.97 -7.80
C ASP A 186 -17.06 0.85 -6.93
N GLY A 187 -16.90 1.06 -5.62
CA GLY A 187 -17.96 0.90 -4.64
C GLY A 187 -18.31 -0.55 -4.27
N GLN A 188 -17.49 -1.52 -4.68
CA GLN A 188 -17.73 -2.95 -4.43
C GLN A 188 -16.70 -3.57 -3.48
N ALA A 189 -17.09 -4.71 -2.89
CA ALA A 189 -16.22 -5.60 -2.13
C ALA A 189 -15.83 -6.79 -3.00
N VAL A 190 -14.54 -6.97 -3.28
CA VAL A 190 -14.04 -7.87 -4.31
C VAL A 190 -12.96 -8.83 -3.80
N THR A 191 -12.50 -9.71 -4.69
CA THR A 191 -11.49 -10.74 -4.44
C THR A 191 -10.22 -10.47 -5.24
N CYS A 192 -9.13 -11.17 -4.89
CA CYS A 192 -7.91 -11.20 -5.69
C CYS A 192 -8.17 -11.72 -7.12
N ASP A 193 -9.14 -12.63 -7.30
CA ASP A 193 -9.49 -13.17 -8.62
C ASP A 193 -10.14 -12.11 -9.51
N ASP A 194 -10.94 -11.19 -8.93
CA ASP A 194 -11.54 -10.06 -9.66
C ASP A 194 -10.45 -9.09 -10.17
N PHE A 195 -9.43 -8.85 -9.34
CA PHE A 195 -8.27 -8.06 -9.75
C PHE A 195 -7.49 -8.74 -10.88
N LEU A 196 -7.18 -10.04 -10.73
CA LEU A 196 -6.49 -10.81 -11.76
C LEU A 196 -7.26 -10.85 -13.09
N ALA A 197 -8.58 -10.97 -13.05
CA ALA A 197 -9.42 -10.93 -14.24
C ALA A 197 -9.32 -9.57 -14.96
N ALA A 198 -9.27 -8.47 -14.21
CA ALA A 198 -9.10 -7.14 -14.81
C ALA A 198 -7.69 -6.95 -15.42
N MET A 199 -6.66 -7.56 -14.82
CA MET A 199 -5.28 -7.51 -15.36
C MET A 199 -5.09 -8.42 -16.59
N ALA A 200 -5.92 -9.46 -16.73
CA ALA A 200 -5.82 -10.42 -17.85
C ALA A 200 -6.55 -9.96 -19.13
N ASP A 201 -7.53 -9.06 -19.02
CA ASP A 201 -8.34 -8.52 -20.12
C ASP A 201 -7.71 -7.26 -20.75
#